data_a0d04ec444b19bde777014db4aba9743
#
_entry.id   a0d04ec444b19bde777014db4aba9743
#
_cell.length_a   1.000
_cell.length_b   1.000
_cell.length_c   1.000
_cell.angle_alpha   90.00
_cell.angle_beta   90.00
_cell.angle_gamma   90.00
#
_symmetry.space_group_name_H-M   'P 1'
#
loop_
_entity.id
_entity.type
_entity.pdbx_description
1 polymer ?
#
loop_
_entity_poly.entity_id
_entity_poly.type
_entity_poly.pdbx_seq_one_letter_code
_entity_poly.pdbx_strand_id
1 'polypeptide(L)'
;IEAIKNYQKPMLGICLGMQILSTVGIEFGRTKGLNIIDAEVRLLRTDAVIPHLGFNKINVLKNNKLLNGLEKEEFYFMHSYEVINTKNIIAKTNYMDYSFISSIQIDNIYGVQFHPEKSREAGIRLFKNFFRL
;
A
#
# COMPACT_ATOMS: atom_id res chain seq x y z
N ILE A 1 4.80 11.98 -15.29
CA ILE A 1 3.39 11.70 -14.88
C ILE A 1 2.64 11.04 -16.03
N GLU A 2 2.68 11.61 -17.24
CA GLU A 2 2.02 11.02 -18.41
C GLU A 2 2.54 9.62 -18.75
N ALA A 3 3.84 9.39 -18.63
CA ALA A 3 4.45 8.08 -18.87
C ALA A 3 3.85 6.99 -17.97
N ILE A 4 3.55 7.31 -16.71
CA ILE A 4 2.93 6.37 -15.77
C ILE A 4 1.47 6.12 -16.13
N LYS A 5 0.73 7.17 -16.47
CA LYS A 5 -0.69 7.07 -16.85
C LYS A 5 -0.91 6.26 -18.13
N ASN A 6 0.05 6.31 -19.05
CA ASN A 6 -0.01 5.62 -20.34
C ASN A 6 0.68 4.25 -20.31
N TYR A 7 1.22 3.85 -19.16
CA TYR A 7 1.94 2.59 -19.04
C TYR A 7 0.96 1.41 -18.94
N GLN A 8 1.06 0.48 -19.88
CA GLN A 8 0.11 -0.62 -20.02
C GLN A 8 0.46 -1.89 -19.24
N LYS A 9 1.69 -1.97 -18.72
CA LYS A 9 2.13 -3.14 -17.95
C LYS A 9 1.81 -2.97 -16.46
N PRO A 10 1.77 -4.07 -15.68
CA PRO A 10 1.59 -4.00 -14.24
C PRO A 10 2.64 -3.10 -13.57
N MET A 11 2.19 -2.34 -12.58
CA MET A 11 3.02 -1.41 -11.83
C MET A 11 2.78 -1.61 -10.34
N LEU A 12 3.85 -1.60 -9.54
CA LEU A 12 3.79 -1.77 -8.08
C LEU A 12 4.46 -0.58 -7.39
N GLY A 13 3.69 0.20 -6.64
CA GLY A 13 4.20 1.23 -5.73
C GLY A 13 4.43 0.65 -4.33
N ILE A 14 5.65 0.75 -3.82
CA ILE A 14 6.04 0.23 -2.51
C ILE A 14 6.25 1.38 -1.53
N CYS A 15 5.61 1.33 -0.38
CA CYS A 15 5.68 2.31 0.71
C CYS A 15 5.40 3.73 0.22
N LEU A 16 6.41 4.60 0.12
CA LEU A 16 6.27 5.92 -0.49
C LEU A 16 5.72 5.84 -1.91
N GLY A 17 6.09 4.80 -2.67
CA GLY A 17 5.57 4.55 -4.02
C GLY A 17 4.06 4.38 -4.05
N MET A 18 3.46 3.72 -3.06
CA MET A 18 2.01 3.66 -2.91
C MET A 18 1.42 5.05 -2.61
N GLN A 19 2.05 5.79 -1.72
CA GLN A 19 1.55 7.10 -1.27
C GLN A 19 1.54 8.14 -2.39
N ILE A 20 2.56 8.17 -3.23
CA ILE A 20 2.63 9.13 -4.35
C ILE A 20 1.59 8.87 -5.45
N LEU A 21 0.98 7.69 -5.51
CA LEU A 21 -0.13 7.40 -6.43
C LEU A 21 -1.39 8.20 -6.10
N SER A 22 -1.50 8.71 -4.88
CA SER A 22 -2.66 9.44 -4.36
C SER A 22 -2.81 10.82 -5.01
N THR A 23 -3.98 11.44 -4.79
CA THR A 23 -4.28 12.79 -5.28
C THR A 23 -3.45 13.83 -4.53
N VAL A 24 -3.35 13.71 -3.20
CA VAL A 24 -2.76 14.74 -2.34
C VAL A 24 -2.19 14.15 -1.05
N GLY A 25 -1.07 14.68 -0.61
CA GLY A 25 -0.56 14.52 0.75
C GLY A 25 -0.89 15.75 1.58
N ILE A 26 -1.25 15.54 2.84
CA ILE A 26 -1.63 16.61 3.78
C ILE A 26 -0.63 16.76 4.93
N GLU A 27 0.63 16.39 4.68
CA GLU A 27 1.76 16.65 5.56
C GLU A 27 2.29 18.06 5.33
N PHE A 28 2.46 18.87 6.39
CA PHE A 28 2.98 20.25 6.30
C PHE A 28 2.29 21.11 5.23
N GLY A 29 0.97 20.97 5.09
CA GLY A 29 0.17 21.59 4.04
C GLY A 29 -0.24 20.56 2.98
N ARG A 30 -0.67 21.05 1.82
CA ARG A 30 -1.15 20.18 0.74
C ARG A 30 -0.09 20.04 -0.34
N THR A 31 0.35 18.81 -0.57
CA THR A 31 1.29 18.46 -1.63
C THR A 31 0.61 17.56 -2.65
N LYS A 32 0.64 17.93 -3.93
CA LYS A 32 0.02 17.14 -5.00
C LYS A 32 0.77 15.83 -5.22
N GLY A 33 0.03 14.72 -5.27
CA GLY A 33 0.50 13.43 -5.74
C GLY A 33 0.36 13.26 -7.25
N LEU A 34 0.51 12.04 -7.73
CA LEU A 34 0.38 11.72 -9.16
C LEU A 34 -1.08 11.68 -9.63
N ASN A 35 -2.03 11.67 -8.70
CA ASN A 35 -3.47 11.61 -8.98
C ASN A 35 -3.87 10.43 -9.89
N ILE A 36 -3.27 9.28 -9.62
CA ILE A 36 -3.61 8.03 -10.29
C ILE A 36 -4.76 7.33 -9.56
N ILE A 37 -4.73 7.39 -8.23
CA ILE A 37 -5.76 6.85 -7.35
C ILE A 37 -6.37 8.00 -6.57
N ASP A 38 -7.70 8.09 -6.57
CA ASP A 38 -8.42 9.07 -5.75
C ASP A 38 -8.26 8.70 -4.28
N ALA A 39 -7.35 9.38 -3.61
CA ALA A 39 -6.93 9.10 -2.24
C ALA A 39 -6.18 10.30 -1.65
N GLU A 40 -6.03 10.28 -0.34
CA GLU A 40 -5.22 11.25 0.40
C GLU A 40 -4.19 10.52 1.24
N VAL A 41 -3.09 11.20 1.59
CA VAL A 41 -2.05 10.69 2.50
C VAL A 41 -1.94 11.60 3.71
N ARG A 42 -1.98 11.01 4.89
CA ARG A 42 -1.85 11.73 6.17
C ARG A 42 -1.02 10.95 7.17
N LEU A 43 -0.61 11.62 8.25
CA LEU A 43 -0.01 10.95 9.41
C LEU A 43 -1.00 9.95 10.02
N LEU A 44 -0.50 8.79 10.43
CA LEU A 44 -1.30 7.78 11.16
C LEU A 44 -1.99 8.43 12.37
N ARG A 45 -3.30 8.25 12.49
CA ARG A 45 -4.09 8.76 13.63
C ARG A 45 -4.29 7.66 14.67
N THR A 46 -3.20 7.25 15.29
CA THR A 46 -3.16 6.20 16.31
C THR A 46 -2.49 6.73 17.57
N ASP A 47 -2.87 6.17 18.73
CA ASP A 47 -2.17 6.39 19.99
C ASP A 47 -0.94 5.49 20.15
N ALA A 48 -0.74 4.54 19.24
CA ALA A 48 0.44 3.70 19.21
C ALA A 48 1.68 4.48 18.76
N VAL A 49 2.85 3.89 18.99
CA VAL A 49 4.13 4.51 18.62
C VAL A 49 4.23 4.68 17.09
N ILE A 50 4.62 5.86 16.65
CA ILE A 50 4.91 6.18 15.26
C ILE A 50 6.43 6.42 15.12
N PRO A 51 7.11 5.83 14.10
CA PRO A 51 6.54 5.03 13.02
C PRO A 51 6.07 3.63 13.44
N HIS A 52 5.12 3.07 12.69
CA HIS A 52 4.79 1.65 12.74
C HIS A 52 5.97 0.88 12.17
N LEU A 53 6.68 0.14 13.03
CA LEU A 53 7.86 -0.64 12.67
C LEU A 53 7.66 -2.11 13.00
N GLY A 54 7.99 -2.99 12.05
CA GLY A 54 8.03 -4.43 12.29
C GLY A 54 7.05 -5.21 11.43
N PHE A 55 7.02 -6.52 11.68
CA PHE A 55 6.14 -7.45 10.97
C PHE A 55 4.71 -7.35 11.48
N ASN A 56 3.77 -7.35 10.57
CA ASN A 56 2.35 -7.37 10.88
C ASN A 56 1.56 -8.05 9.75
N LYS A 57 0.40 -8.58 10.11
CA LYS A 57 -0.47 -9.32 9.17
C LYS A 57 -1.23 -8.38 8.26
N ILE A 58 -1.46 -8.83 7.05
CA ILE A 58 -2.42 -8.20 6.14
C ILE A 58 -3.74 -8.96 6.15
N ASN A 59 -4.84 -8.23 6.05
CA ASN A 59 -6.18 -8.77 5.89
C ASN A 59 -6.67 -8.42 4.49
N VAL A 60 -6.67 -9.40 3.60
CA VAL A 60 -7.11 -9.22 2.23
C VAL A 60 -8.64 -9.10 2.19
N LEU A 61 -9.14 -8.01 1.59
CA LEU A 61 -10.57 -7.68 1.53
C LEU A 61 -11.21 -8.05 0.20
N LYS A 62 -10.40 -8.09 -0.86
CA LYS A 62 -10.84 -8.46 -2.21
C LYS A 62 -9.85 -9.43 -2.82
N ASN A 63 -10.36 -10.47 -3.48
CA ASN A 63 -9.53 -11.34 -4.28
C ASN A 63 -8.82 -10.55 -5.37
N ASN A 64 -7.51 -10.70 -5.43
CA ASN A 64 -6.69 -10.06 -6.45
C ASN A 64 -5.45 -10.94 -6.72
N LYS A 65 -4.86 -10.76 -7.89
CA LYS A 65 -3.75 -11.59 -8.33
C LYS A 65 -2.47 -11.33 -7.53
N LEU A 66 -2.24 -10.09 -7.10
CA LEU A 66 -1.03 -9.74 -6.36
C LEU A 66 -0.97 -10.42 -4.99
N LEU A 67 -2.06 -10.40 -4.24
CA LEU A 67 -2.13 -10.92 -2.88
C LEU A 67 -2.68 -12.36 -2.81
N ASN A 68 -2.83 -13.03 -3.94
CA ASN A 68 -3.34 -14.40 -3.97
C ASN A 68 -2.42 -15.36 -3.20
N GLY A 69 -3.00 -16.10 -2.27
CA GLY A 69 -2.25 -17.03 -1.40
C GLY A 69 -1.49 -16.35 -0.27
N LEU A 70 -1.66 -15.04 -0.07
CA LEU A 70 -0.96 -14.25 0.95
C LEU A 70 -1.89 -13.74 2.05
N GLU A 71 -3.11 -14.23 2.10
CA GLU A 71 -4.10 -13.88 3.13
C GLU A 71 -3.54 -14.15 4.51
N LYS A 72 -3.53 -13.14 5.37
CA LYS A 72 -3.02 -13.21 6.76
C LYS A 72 -1.51 -13.48 6.89
N GLU A 73 -0.74 -13.39 5.80
CA GLU A 73 0.72 -13.43 5.88
C GLU A 73 1.27 -12.16 6.54
N GLU A 74 2.44 -12.27 7.13
CA GLU A 74 3.13 -11.14 7.77
C GLU A 74 4.08 -10.47 6.79
N PHE A 75 4.01 -9.13 6.76
CA PHE A 75 4.90 -8.28 5.98
C PHE A 75 5.56 -7.24 6.88
N TYR A 76 6.73 -6.75 6.48
CA TYR A 76 7.46 -5.73 7.21
C TYR A 76 6.94 -4.34 6.90
N PHE A 77 6.58 -3.60 7.93
CA PHE A 77 6.11 -2.21 7.86
C PHE A 77 7.16 -1.27 8.45
N MET A 78 7.32 -0.12 7.83
CA MET A 78 8.15 0.99 8.31
C MET A 78 7.57 2.29 7.74
N HIS A 79 6.56 2.86 8.41
CA HIS A 79 5.89 4.05 7.92
C HIS A 79 5.25 4.86 9.04
N SER A 80 5.11 6.17 8.81
CA SER A 80 4.40 7.10 9.69
C SER A 80 3.12 7.64 9.06
N TYR A 81 2.97 7.51 7.74
CA TYR A 81 1.85 8.02 6.97
C TYR A 81 0.98 6.90 6.43
N GLU A 82 -0.29 7.20 6.17
CA GLU A 82 -1.27 6.26 5.63
C GLU A 82 -2.04 6.86 4.47
N VAL A 83 -2.49 6.00 3.58
CA VAL A 83 -3.45 6.35 2.53
C VAL A 83 -4.86 6.23 3.08
N ILE A 84 -5.69 7.23 2.84
CA ILE A 84 -7.10 7.30 3.28
C ILE A 84 -8.01 7.76 2.14
N ASN A 85 -9.33 7.69 2.39
CA ASN A 85 -10.36 8.23 1.50
C ASN A 85 -10.29 7.68 0.07
N THR A 86 -10.14 6.37 -0.05
CA THR A 86 -10.17 5.69 -1.34
C THR A 86 -11.13 4.51 -1.33
N LYS A 87 -11.68 4.17 -2.50
CA LYS A 87 -12.48 2.97 -2.74
C LYS A 87 -11.65 1.78 -3.22
N ASN A 88 -10.40 2.01 -3.54
CA ASN A 88 -9.52 1.06 -4.23
C ASN A 88 -8.75 0.15 -3.26
N ILE A 89 -9.36 -0.20 -2.14
CA ILE A 89 -8.74 -0.96 -1.05
C ILE A 89 -8.78 -2.45 -1.38
N ILE A 90 -7.63 -3.13 -1.32
CA ILE A 90 -7.56 -4.60 -1.44
C ILE A 90 -7.08 -5.28 -0.15
N ALA A 91 -6.40 -4.57 0.74
CA ALA A 91 -6.03 -5.10 2.05
C ALA A 91 -5.95 -3.99 3.11
N LYS A 92 -6.22 -4.37 4.36
CA LYS A 92 -6.02 -3.55 5.56
C LYS A 92 -5.15 -4.28 6.56
N THR A 93 -4.56 -3.52 7.47
CA THR A 93 -3.74 -4.04 8.58
C THR A 93 -4.14 -3.36 9.87
N ASN A 94 -4.16 -4.13 10.96
CA ASN A 94 -4.38 -3.60 12.29
C ASN A 94 -3.05 -3.30 12.97
N TYR A 95 -2.88 -2.06 13.41
CA TYR A 95 -1.76 -1.64 14.26
C TYR A 95 -2.31 -1.25 15.63
N MET A 96 -2.13 -2.15 16.60
CA MET A 96 -2.84 -2.08 17.89
C MET A 96 -4.36 -2.00 17.64
N ASP A 97 -5.05 -0.98 18.13
CA ASP A 97 -6.50 -0.81 17.94
C ASP A 97 -6.86 0.00 16.69
N TYR A 98 -5.86 0.32 15.87
CA TYR A 98 -6.03 1.14 14.68
C TYR A 98 -5.91 0.33 13.39
N SER A 99 -6.90 0.46 12.51
CA SER A 99 -6.89 -0.19 11.19
C SER A 99 -6.53 0.80 10.10
N PHE A 100 -5.54 0.48 9.28
CA PHE A 100 -5.13 1.30 8.14
C PHE A 100 -5.11 0.52 6.84
N ILE A 101 -5.14 1.23 5.71
CA ILE A 101 -5.07 0.64 4.38
C ILE A 101 -3.64 0.20 4.11
N SER A 102 -3.43 -1.11 3.90
CA SER A 102 -2.10 -1.66 3.63
C SER A 102 -1.86 -2.00 2.16
N SER A 103 -2.91 -2.08 1.34
CA SER A 103 -2.75 -2.28 -0.11
C SER A 103 -3.95 -1.75 -0.90
N ILE A 104 -3.66 -1.21 -2.07
CA ILE A 104 -4.63 -0.61 -3.00
C ILE A 104 -4.39 -1.15 -4.41
N GLN A 105 -5.43 -1.07 -5.25
CA GLN A 105 -5.35 -1.44 -6.67
C GLN A 105 -6.32 -0.62 -7.50
N ILE A 106 -5.84 -0.12 -8.63
CA ILE A 106 -6.67 0.37 -9.72
C ILE A 106 -6.12 -0.21 -11.02
N ASP A 107 -6.97 -0.94 -11.75
CA ASP A 107 -6.58 -1.64 -12.99
C ASP A 107 -5.33 -2.51 -12.78
N ASN A 108 -4.26 -2.24 -13.50
CA ASN A 108 -2.97 -2.93 -13.40
C ASN A 108 -1.96 -2.24 -12.47
N ILE A 109 -2.38 -1.22 -11.72
CA ILE A 109 -1.53 -0.48 -10.79
C ILE A 109 -1.86 -0.90 -9.37
N TYR A 110 -0.83 -1.34 -8.65
CA TYR A 110 -0.92 -1.80 -7.27
C TYR A 110 -0.08 -0.92 -6.36
N GLY A 111 -0.53 -0.75 -5.12
CA GLY A 111 0.24 -0.11 -4.07
C GLY A 111 0.25 -0.96 -2.81
N VAL A 112 1.41 -1.07 -2.17
CA VAL A 112 1.55 -1.73 -0.87
C VAL A 112 2.28 -0.81 0.09
N GLN A 113 1.77 -0.68 1.32
CA GLN A 113 2.38 0.15 2.36
C GLN A 113 3.60 -0.52 2.98
N PHE A 114 3.59 -1.83 3.04
CA PHE A 114 4.69 -2.63 3.55
C PHE A 114 5.83 -2.74 2.53
N HIS A 115 6.97 -3.30 3.00
CA HIS A 115 8.17 -3.53 2.20
C HIS A 115 8.30 -5.03 1.86
N PRO A 116 7.83 -5.48 0.67
CA PRO A 116 7.95 -6.88 0.29
C PRO A 116 9.42 -7.34 0.26
N GLU A 117 10.34 -6.46 -0.14
CA GLU A 117 11.77 -6.73 -0.20
C GLU A 117 12.39 -7.02 1.16
N LYS A 118 11.70 -6.68 2.25
CA LYS A 118 12.10 -6.94 3.64
C LYS A 118 11.20 -7.96 4.33
N SER A 119 10.32 -8.63 3.59
CA SER A 119 9.25 -9.46 4.17
C SER A 119 9.48 -10.96 4.02
N ARG A 120 10.74 -11.38 3.89
CA ARG A 120 11.13 -12.80 3.87
C ARG A 120 10.36 -13.57 2.78
N GLU A 121 9.91 -14.79 3.09
CA GLU A 121 9.22 -15.68 2.15
C GLU A 121 7.92 -15.09 1.59
N ALA A 122 7.14 -14.40 2.41
CA ALA A 122 5.91 -13.74 1.96
C ALA A 122 6.20 -12.68 0.90
N GLY A 123 7.28 -11.92 1.06
CA GLY A 123 7.73 -10.93 0.08
C GLY A 123 8.14 -11.56 -1.24
N ILE A 124 8.89 -12.67 -1.20
CA ILE A 124 9.29 -13.44 -2.39
C ILE A 124 8.05 -13.92 -3.14
N ARG A 125 7.07 -14.47 -2.44
CA ARG A 125 5.82 -14.95 -3.03
C ARG A 125 5.01 -13.80 -3.66
N LEU A 126 5.00 -12.63 -3.04
CA LEU A 126 4.35 -11.45 -3.61
C LEU A 126 5.01 -11.05 -4.95
N PHE A 127 6.34 -10.99 -5.00
CA PHE A 127 7.04 -10.69 -6.25
C PHE A 127 6.80 -11.75 -7.32
N LYS A 128 6.76 -13.03 -6.95
CA LYS A 128 6.37 -14.09 -7.89
C LYS A 128 4.97 -13.87 -8.47
N ASN A 129 4.01 -13.49 -7.63
CA ASN A 129 2.67 -13.13 -8.08
C ASN A 129 2.72 -11.93 -9.04
N PHE A 130 3.46 -10.88 -8.67
CA PHE A 130 3.60 -9.68 -9.50
C PHE A 130 4.19 -9.98 -10.88
N PHE A 131 5.25 -10.78 -10.95
CA PHE A 131 5.88 -11.13 -12.23
C PHE A 131 5.04 -12.04 -13.13
N ARG A 132 3.94 -12.57 -12.64
CA ARG A 132 2.98 -13.37 -13.41
C ARG A 132 1.77 -12.57 -13.92
N LEU A 133 1.71 -11.28 -13.62
CA LEU A 133 0.58 -10.43 -14.03
C LEU A 133 0.52 -10.14 -15.55
#